data_e5ca05bce5ea8c95d55dd0b7130d61f8
#
_entry.id   e5ca05bce5ea8c95d55dd0b7130d61f8
#
_cell.length_a   1.000
_cell.length_b   1.000
_cell.length_c   1.000
_cell.angle_alpha   90.00
_cell.angle_beta   90.00
_cell.angle_gamma   90.00
#
_symmetry.space_group_name_H-M   'P 1'
#
loop_
_entity.id
_entity.type
_entity.pdbx_description
1 polymer ?
#
loop_
_entity_poly.entity_id
_entity_poly.type
_entity_poly.pdbx_seq_one_letter_code
_entity_poly.pdbx_strand_id
1 'polypeptide(L)'
;GYSECSARIPVFLTDTDYNPKAFSLLTSRRVYDVGDGIQVRITSAPAFKSDWVGIYSAELEAKYENKCPTWLYYDKGMRSMMLNVAGTKNWTSPLVEGFYFVSYFMTGGYVQPFPAKYFVIGKPVTLASEHDSYGKDEPVQLVFRDMDEHIDATVHYQTGTDVTLHEAKAISGKEGTVQIEGLPAGDYKFFVCVDGKPISQACSVKIEGNGTAVSGVEGNRPADHVVYRTDGTVAGRSEDRLEHGIYIINGKKVLK
;
A
#
# COMPACT_ATOMS: atom_id res chain seq x y z
N GLY A 1 -46.92 -10.87 13.03
CA GLY A 1 -45.57 -10.45 13.39
C GLY A 1 -44.66 -11.64 13.28
N TYR A 2 -43.76 -11.65 12.29
CA TYR A 2 -42.68 -12.63 12.22
C TYR A 2 -41.59 -12.15 13.15
N SER A 3 -41.27 -12.91 14.19
CA SER A 3 -40.10 -12.67 15.00
C SER A 3 -38.86 -12.90 14.16
N GLU A 4 -38.01 -11.93 14.08
CA GLU A 4 -36.67 -12.08 13.52
C GLU A 4 -35.97 -13.24 14.21
N CYS A 5 -35.60 -14.26 13.42
CA CYS A 5 -34.81 -15.36 13.91
C CYS A 5 -33.45 -14.82 14.32
N SER A 6 -33.19 -14.76 15.62
CA SER A 6 -31.87 -14.57 16.17
C SER A 6 -30.85 -15.48 15.48
N ALA A 7 -29.63 -14.97 15.29
CA ALA A 7 -28.54 -15.62 14.58
C ALA A 7 -28.53 -17.15 14.75
N ARG A 8 -28.66 -17.87 13.63
CA ARG A 8 -28.57 -19.33 13.61
C ARG A 8 -27.12 -19.70 14.00
N ILE A 9 -26.97 -20.17 15.23
CA ILE A 9 -25.73 -20.83 15.63
C ILE A 9 -25.79 -22.22 14.99
N PRO A 10 -24.92 -22.55 14.02
CA PRO A 10 -24.93 -23.89 13.46
C PRO A 10 -24.55 -24.90 14.55
N VAL A 11 -25.50 -25.78 14.89
CA VAL A 11 -25.24 -26.94 15.75
C VAL A 11 -24.67 -28.03 14.85
N PHE A 12 -23.40 -28.31 14.98
CA PHE A 12 -22.74 -29.39 14.27
C PHE A 12 -22.97 -30.70 14.99
N LEU A 13 -23.65 -31.63 14.36
CA LEU A 13 -23.58 -33.04 14.74
C LEU A 13 -22.30 -33.58 14.12
N THR A 14 -21.21 -33.58 14.88
CA THR A 14 -19.90 -34.00 14.40
C THR A 14 -19.75 -35.50 14.50
N ASP A 15 -19.23 -36.12 13.45
CA ASP A 15 -18.44 -37.34 13.54
C ASP A 15 -17.24 -37.06 14.49
N THR A 16 -16.80 -38.03 15.26
CA THR A 16 -15.94 -37.95 16.44
C THR A 16 -14.57 -37.27 16.21
N ASP A 17 -14.22 -36.99 14.96
CA ASP A 17 -12.88 -36.46 14.59
C ASP A 17 -12.85 -34.93 14.36
N TYR A 18 -14.00 -34.24 14.44
CA TYR A 18 -14.01 -32.79 14.19
C TYR A 18 -13.75 -31.98 15.46
N ASN A 19 -12.67 -31.22 15.46
CA ASN A 19 -12.36 -30.24 16.51
C ASN A 19 -12.47 -28.81 15.96
N PRO A 20 -13.56 -28.07 16.25
CA PRO A 20 -13.75 -26.73 15.74
C PRO A 20 -12.67 -25.74 16.21
N LYS A 21 -12.02 -26.00 17.36
CA LYS A 21 -10.92 -25.17 17.86
C LYS A 21 -9.62 -25.39 17.08
N ALA A 22 -9.52 -26.50 16.35
CA ALA A 22 -8.35 -26.80 15.52
C ALA A 22 -8.55 -26.41 14.05
N PHE A 23 -9.73 -25.88 13.67
CA PHE A 23 -9.95 -25.41 12.31
C PHE A 23 -9.01 -24.29 11.94
N SER A 24 -8.41 -24.40 10.78
CA SER A 24 -7.59 -23.34 10.19
C SER A 24 -7.85 -23.28 8.69
N LEU A 25 -8.06 -22.04 8.20
CA LEU A 25 -8.14 -21.71 6.79
C LEU A 25 -7.09 -20.63 6.54
N LEU A 26 -6.12 -20.89 5.71
CA LEU A 26 -5.00 -19.99 5.43
C LEU A 26 -4.72 -19.94 3.93
N THR A 27 -4.38 -18.77 3.43
CA THR A 27 -3.72 -18.61 2.13
C THR A 27 -2.21 -18.74 2.28
N SER A 28 -1.51 -19.19 1.24
CA SER A 28 -0.04 -19.33 1.30
C SER A 28 0.69 -18.00 1.43
N ARG A 29 0.06 -16.91 1.00
CA ARG A 29 0.55 -15.52 1.07
C ARG A 29 -0.61 -14.58 1.35
N ARG A 30 -0.34 -13.37 1.81
CA ARG A 30 -1.35 -12.30 1.94
C ARG A 30 -1.37 -11.36 0.73
N VAL A 31 -0.33 -11.36 -0.10
CA VAL A 31 -0.25 -10.55 -1.32
C VAL A 31 0.16 -11.43 -2.49
N TYR A 32 -0.61 -11.36 -3.57
CA TYR A 32 -0.42 -12.10 -4.81
C TYR A 32 -0.28 -11.14 -5.99
N ASP A 33 0.38 -11.59 -7.05
CA ASP A 33 0.38 -10.87 -8.32
C ASP A 33 -0.87 -11.23 -9.14
N VAL A 34 -1.28 -10.36 -10.06
CA VAL A 34 -2.41 -10.64 -10.96
C VAL A 34 -2.09 -11.87 -11.79
N GLY A 35 -3.00 -12.84 -11.80
CA GLY A 35 -2.83 -14.11 -12.49
C GLY A 35 -2.26 -15.25 -11.65
N ASP A 36 -1.79 -14.96 -10.41
CA ASP A 36 -1.32 -16.02 -9.50
C ASP A 36 -2.45 -16.98 -9.12
N GLY A 37 -2.12 -18.26 -9.03
CA GLY A 37 -2.96 -19.25 -8.34
C GLY A 37 -2.92 -19.04 -6.83
N ILE A 38 -4.07 -19.20 -6.17
CA ILE A 38 -4.22 -19.00 -4.73
C ILE A 38 -4.23 -20.35 -4.03
N GLN A 39 -3.12 -20.70 -3.39
CA GLN A 39 -3.06 -21.90 -2.57
C GLN A 39 -3.73 -21.67 -1.22
N VAL A 40 -4.76 -22.47 -0.95
CA VAL A 40 -5.51 -22.46 0.31
C VAL A 40 -5.17 -23.74 1.07
N ARG A 41 -4.81 -23.60 2.35
CA ARG A 41 -4.58 -24.72 3.28
C ARG A 41 -5.72 -24.79 4.28
N ILE A 42 -6.17 -26.00 4.55
CA ILE A 42 -7.29 -26.24 5.47
C ILE A 42 -6.92 -27.36 6.43
N THR A 43 -7.21 -27.15 7.70
CA THR A 43 -7.06 -28.19 8.74
C THR A 43 -8.33 -28.30 9.56
N SER A 44 -8.68 -29.53 9.96
CA SER A 44 -9.83 -29.82 10.84
C SER A 44 -11.16 -29.21 10.37
N ALA A 45 -11.45 -29.30 9.05
CA ALA A 45 -12.74 -28.89 8.52
C ALA A 45 -13.80 -29.98 8.76
N PRO A 46 -15.10 -29.60 8.89
CA PRO A 46 -16.19 -30.56 9.11
C PRO A 46 -16.34 -31.59 8.00
N ALA A 47 -16.09 -31.18 6.74
CA ALA A 47 -16.17 -32.04 5.55
C ALA A 47 -17.54 -32.69 5.34
N PHE A 48 -18.62 -31.93 5.51
CA PHE A 48 -19.94 -32.38 5.14
C PHE A 48 -20.09 -32.47 3.62
N LYS A 49 -21.07 -33.25 3.19
CA LYS A 49 -21.38 -33.34 1.76
C LYS A 49 -21.68 -31.96 1.19
N SER A 50 -21.04 -31.63 0.07
CA SER A 50 -21.17 -30.35 -0.64
C SER A 50 -20.59 -29.13 0.10
N ASP A 51 -19.72 -29.31 1.09
CA ASP A 51 -18.89 -28.22 1.60
C ASP A 51 -17.97 -27.71 0.50
N TRP A 52 -17.70 -26.42 0.51
CA TRP A 52 -16.88 -25.81 -0.53
C TRP A 52 -16.08 -24.62 -0.01
N VAL A 53 -15.05 -24.25 -0.78
CA VAL A 53 -14.20 -23.08 -0.51
C VAL A 53 -14.26 -22.18 -1.71
N GLY A 54 -14.48 -20.90 -1.49
CA GLY A 54 -14.57 -19.90 -2.55
C GLY A 54 -13.93 -18.59 -2.19
N ILE A 55 -13.61 -17.81 -3.23
CA ILE A 55 -13.02 -16.48 -3.13
C ILE A 55 -14.04 -15.46 -3.61
N TYR A 56 -14.21 -14.39 -2.83
CA TYR A 56 -15.06 -13.24 -3.16
C TYR A 56 -14.23 -11.95 -3.06
N SER A 57 -14.65 -10.90 -3.79
CA SER A 57 -14.18 -9.54 -3.52
C SER A 57 -14.53 -9.13 -2.10
N ALA A 58 -13.62 -8.44 -1.41
CA ALA A 58 -13.82 -8.01 -0.03
C ALA A 58 -15.01 -7.05 0.14
N GLU A 59 -15.40 -6.36 -0.93
CA GLU A 59 -16.55 -5.45 -0.95
C GLU A 59 -17.90 -6.17 -1.04
N LEU A 60 -17.91 -7.48 -1.32
CA LEU A 60 -19.12 -8.24 -1.56
C LEU A 60 -19.41 -9.20 -0.41
N GLU A 61 -20.69 -9.33 -0.10
CA GLU A 61 -21.19 -10.43 0.75
C GLU A 61 -21.16 -11.76 -0.03
N ALA A 62 -20.72 -12.83 0.62
CA ALA A 62 -20.79 -14.17 0.02
C ALA A 62 -22.24 -14.67 -0.02
N LYS A 63 -22.87 -14.59 -1.19
CA LYS A 63 -24.24 -15.04 -1.45
C LYS A 63 -24.41 -15.40 -2.92
N TYR A 64 -25.55 -16.02 -3.25
CA TYR A 64 -25.81 -16.52 -4.60
C TYR A 64 -25.76 -15.43 -5.68
N GLU A 65 -26.28 -14.23 -5.38
CA GLU A 65 -26.34 -13.10 -6.30
C GLU A 65 -24.95 -12.54 -6.64
N ASN A 66 -24.00 -12.68 -5.71
CA ASN A 66 -22.62 -12.26 -5.88
C ASN A 66 -21.80 -13.44 -6.39
N LYS A 67 -21.60 -13.50 -7.71
CA LYS A 67 -20.91 -14.62 -8.36
C LYS A 67 -19.52 -14.82 -7.75
N CYS A 68 -19.27 -16.03 -7.25
CA CYS A 68 -17.93 -16.45 -6.82
C CYS A 68 -17.06 -16.71 -8.05
N PRO A 69 -15.98 -15.93 -8.29
CA PRO A 69 -15.16 -16.08 -9.49
C PRO A 69 -14.38 -17.40 -9.54
N THR A 70 -14.08 -17.99 -8.39
CA THR A 70 -13.35 -19.25 -8.29
C THR A 70 -13.69 -19.99 -7.00
N TRP A 71 -14.02 -21.26 -7.09
CA TRP A 71 -14.37 -22.11 -5.95
C TRP A 71 -14.16 -23.58 -6.23
N LEU A 72 -14.01 -24.41 -5.19
CA LEU A 72 -13.90 -25.87 -5.28
C LEU A 72 -14.66 -26.52 -4.14
N TYR A 73 -15.23 -27.70 -4.39
CA TYR A 73 -15.75 -28.55 -3.31
C TYR A 73 -14.61 -29.03 -2.42
N TYR A 74 -14.92 -29.13 -1.13
CA TYR A 74 -13.99 -29.63 -0.14
C TYR A 74 -14.29 -31.11 0.14
N ASP A 75 -13.31 -31.97 -0.10
CA ASP A 75 -13.42 -33.40 0.19
C ASP A 75 -12.72 -33.75 1.50
N LYS A 76 -13.29 -34.73 2.25
CA LYS A 76 -12.72 -35.19 3.52
C LYS A 76 -11.25 -35.60 3.35
N GLY A 77 -10.40 -35.04 4.18
CA GLY A 77 -8.96 -35.31 4.17
C GLY A 77 -8.16 -34.42 3.22
N MET A 78 -8.79 -33.56 2.44
CA MET A 78 -8.09 -32.54 1.66
C MET A 78 -7.43 -31.55 2.60
N ARG A 79 -6.11 -31.31 2.42
CA ARG A 79 -5.34 -30.37 3.26
C ARG A 79 -4.98 -29.08 2.54
N SER A 80 -5.09 -29.07 1.23
CA SER A 80 -4.84 -27.90 0.42
C SER A 80 -5.58 -27.98 -0.91
N MET A 81 -5.91 -26.83 -1.47
CA MET A 81 -6.47 -26.67 -2.80
C MET A 81 -5.86 -25.46 -3.50
N MET A 82 -5.93 -25.47 -4.82
CA MET A 82 -5.50 -24.33 -5.65
C MET A 82 -6.73 -23.69 -6.29
N LEU A 83 -6.96 -22.44 -5.98
CA LEU A 83 -8.00 -21.59 -6.56
C LEU A 83 -7.39 -20.59 -7.57
N ASN A 84 -8.23 -19.92 -8.36
CA ASN A 84 -7.82 -18.99 -9.41
C ASN A 84 -6.88 -19.62 -10.46
N VAL A 85 -7.19 -20.83 -10.87
CA VAL A 85 -6.46 -21.53 -11.94
C VAL A 85 -7.31 -21.60 -13.18
N ALA A 86 -6.85 -21.00 -14.27
CA ALA A 86 -7.54 -20.99 -15.56
C ALA A 86 -7.85 -22.42 -16.05
N GLY A 87 -9.07 -22.61 -16.56
CA GLY A 87 -9.53 -23.91 -17.09
C GLY A 87 -9.99 -24.91 -16.03
N THR A 88 -9.97 -24.59 -14.73
CA THR A 88 -10.63 -25.43 -13.72
C THR A 88 -12.16 -25.31 -13.82
N LYS A 89 -12.88 -26.38 -13.44
CA LYS A 89 -14.34 -26.48 -13.63
C LYS A 89 -15.13 -25.29 -13.10
N ASN A 90 -14.73 -24.75 -11.97
CA ASN A 90 -15.45 -23.70 -11.25
C ASN A 90 -14.69 -22.36 -11.23
N TRP A 91 -13.87 -22.15 -12.25
CA TRP A 91 -13.21 -20.88 -12.52
C TRP A 91 -14.03 -20.12 -13.57
N THR A 92 -14.61 -18.98 -13.21
CA THR A 92 -15.47 -18.18 -14.10
C THR A 92 -14.74 -16.99 -14.69
N SER A 93 -13.79 -16.43 -13.94
CA SER A 93 -12.98 -15.29 -14.37
C SER A 93 -11.69 -15.21 -13.54
N PRO A 94 -10.59 -14.68 -14.10
CA PRO A 94 -9.40 -14.39 -13.33
C PRO A 94 -9.71 -13.35 -12.24
N LEU A 95 -9.05 -13.49 -11.10
CA LEU A 95 -9.04 -12.45 -10.09
C LEU A 95 -8.16 -11.30 -10.61
N VAL A 96 -8.73 -10.11 -10.60
CA VAL A 96 -8.04 -8.86 -10.99
C VAL A 96 -7.42 -8.19 -9.77
N GLU A 97 -6.77 -7.05 -9.99
CA GLU A 97 -6.27 -6.22 -8.89
C GLU A 97 -7.40 -5.83 -7.92
N GLY A 98 -7.18 -6.02 -6.62
CA GLY A 98 -8.18 -5.74 -5.59
C GLY A 98 -7.98 -6.50 -4.29
N PHE A 99 -8.93 -6.32 -3.38
CA PHE A 99 -9.02 -7.00 -2.09
C PHE A 99 -10.01 -8.15 -2.16
N TYR A 100 -9.64 -9.27 -1.56
CA TYR A 100 -10.42 -10.50 -1.60
C TYR A 100 -10.44 -11.19 -0.25
N PHE A 101 -11.44 -12.03 -0.05
CA PHE A 101 -11.43 -13.00 1.02
C PHE A 101 -11.68 -14.41 0.49
N VAL A 102 -11.09 -15.37 1.16
CA VAL A 102 -11.40 -16.79 1.00
C VAL A 102 -12.20 -17.27 2.22
N SER A 103 -13.21 -18.06 1.98
CA SER A 103 -14.03 -18.64 3.06
C SER A 103 -14.39 -20.08 2.77
N TYR A 104 -14.67 -20.81 3.87
CA TYR A 104 -15.24 -22.13 3.86
C TYR A 104 -16.74 -22.05 4.05
N PHE A 105 -17.49 -22.74 3.20
CA PHE A 105 -18.95 -22.73 3.16
C PHE A 105 -19.50 -24.14 3.36
N MET A 106 -20.60 -24.25 4.10
CA MET A 106 -21.17 -25.53 4.48
C MET A 106 -22.35 -25.93 3.62
N THR A 107 -22.44 -27.23 3.34
CA THR A 107 -23.63 -27.94 2.80
C THR A 107 -24.20 -27.31 1.52
N GLY A 108 -23.33 -26.82 0.64
CA GLY A 108 -23.74 -26.18 -0.62
C GLY A 108 -24.40 -24.80 -0.46
N GLY A 109 -24.50 -24.30 0.78
CA GLY A 109 -25.02 -22.97 1.10
C GLY A 109 -23.94 -21.92 1.26
N TYR A 110 -24.32 -20.77 1.83
CA TYR A 110 -23.42 -19.62 2.07
C TYR A 110 -23.14 -19.39 3.56
N VAL A 111 -23.44 -20.40 4.40
CA VAL A 111 -23.11 -20.34 5.82
C VAL A 111 -21.59 -20.45 5.99
N GLN A 112 -20.98 -19.42 6.57
CA GLN A 112 -19.57 -19.35 6.91
C GLN A 112 -19.40 -19.63 8.40
N PRO A 113 -19.06 -20.87 8.80
CA PRO A 113 -18.93 -21.22 10.21
C PRO A 113 -17.65 -20.68 10.84
N PHE A 114 -16.71 -20.20 10.02
CA PHE A 114 -15.40 -19.74 10.43
C PHE A 114 -15.09 -18.38 9.82
N PRO A 115 -14.20 -17.58 10.47
CA PRO A 115 -13.79 -16.30 9.93
C PRO A 115 -13.10 -16.43 8.57
N ALA A 116 -13.48 -15.57 7.64
CA ALA A 116 -12.81 -15.43 6.34
C ALA A 116 -11.36 -15.01 6.50
N LYS A 117 -10.53 -15.28 5.49
CA LYS A 117 -9.15 -14.82 5.40
C LYS A 117 -8.99 -13.86 4.24
N TYR A 118 -8.60 -12.65 4.57
CA TYR A 118 -8.42 -11.56 3.62
C TYR A 118 -7.00 -11.55 3.04
N PHE A 119 -6.91 -11.19 1.75
CA PHE A 119 -5.67 -11.08 1.00
C PHE A 119 -5.80 -10.05 -0.13
N VAL A 120 -4.68 -9.71 -0.75
CA VAL A 120 -4.57 -8.66 -1.77
C VAL A 120 -4.04 -9.25 -3.07
N ILE A 121 -4.56 -8.79 -4.20
CA ILE A 121 -4.01 -9.07 -5.52
C ILE A 121 -3.57 -7.75 -6.16
N GLY A 122 -2.33 -7.69 -6.64
CA GLY A 122 -1.79 -6.50 -7.28
C GLY A 122 -1.49 -5.35 -6.31
N LYS A 123 -1.77 -4.13 -6.77
CA LYS A 123 -1.48 -2.89 -6.06
C LYS A 123 -2.69 -1.96 -6.02
N PRO A 124 -3.81 -2.39 -5.41
CA PRO A 124 -5.07 -1.64 -5.43
C PRO A 124 -5.05 -0.34 -4.62
N VAL A 125 -4.06 -0.15 -3.73
CA VAL A 125 -4.00 1.03 -2.87
C VAL A 125 -3.40 2.22 -3.61
N THR A 126 -4.08 3.36 -3.53
CA THR A 126 -3.56 4.65 -3.96
C THR A 126 -2.74 5.28 -2.84
N LEU A 127 -1.50 5.68 -3.13
CA LEU A 127 -0.63 6.42 -2.22
C LEU A 127 -0.12 7.68 -2.91
N ALA A 128 -0.36 8.82 -2.29
CA ALA A 128 0.08 10.13 -2.78
C ALA A 128 0.72 10.95 -1.68
N SER A 129 1.57 11.90 -2.04
CA SER A 129 2.10 12.92 -1.15
C SER A 129 1.38 14.25 -1.38
N GLU A 130 1.26 15.07 -0.34
CA GLU A 130 0.70 16.42 -0.48
C GLU A 130 1.64 17.34 -1.29
N HIS A 131 2.96 17.10 -1.19
CA HIS A 131 3.99 17.87 -1.89
C HIS A 131 5.01 16.92 -2.54
N ASP A 132 5.59 17.33 -3.66
CA ASP A 132 6.68 16.60 -4.32
C ASP A 132 8.01 16.76 -3.56
N SER A 133 8.15 17.83 -2.76
CA SER A 133 9.33 18.09 -1.93
C SER A 133 8.94 18.67 -0.57
N TYR A 134 9.76 18.37 0.44
CA TYR A 134 9.63 18.84 1.82
C TYR A 134 10.94 19.46 2.28
N GLY A 135 10.84 20.43 3.18
CA GLY A 135 12.00 21.01 3.84
C GLY A 135 12.69 20.01 4.77
N LYS A 136 13.94 20.31 5.14
CA LYS A 136 14.62 19.57 6.19
C LYS A 136 13.81 19.67 7.49
N ASP A 137 13.66 18.54 8.18
CA ASP A 137 12.90 18.44 9.43
C ASP A 137 11.37 18.65 9.28
N GLU A 138 10.87 18.87 8.06
CA GLU A 138 9.44 18.88 7.78
C GLU A 138 8.91 17.45 7.66
N PRO A 139 7.80 17.10 8.35
CA PRO A 139 7.20 15.77 8.24
C PRO A 139 6.61 15.56 6.85
N VAL A 140 6.94 14.41 6.23
CA VAL A 140 6.35 14.02 4.96
C VAL A 140 4.89 13.60 5.19
N GLN A 141 3.97 14.25 4.49
CA GLN A 141 2.53 13.97 4.54
C GLN A 141 2.14 13.05 3.39
N LEU A 142 1.69 11.85 3.71
CA LEU A 142 1.23 10.87 2.74
C LEU A 142 -0.26 10.61 2.94
N VAL A 143 -1.02 10.55 1.84
CA VAL A 143 -2.44 10.21 1.82
C VAL A 143 -2.60 8.85 1.16
N PHE A 144 -3.24 7.91 1.84
CA PHE A 144 -3.61 6.62 1.25
C PHE A 144 -5.13 6.51 1.08
N ARG A 145 -5.56 5.80 0.05
CA ARG A 145 -6.97 5.54 -0.28
C ARG A 145 -7.14 4.16 -0.86
N ASP A 146 -8.40 3.75 -0.99
CA ASP A 146 -8.81 2.49 -1.63
C ASP A 146 -8.30 1.25 -0.90
N MET A 147 -8.01 1.33 0.41
CA MET A 147 -7.60 0.21 1.23
C MET A 147 -8.83 -0.52 1.81
N ASP A 148 -8.70 -1.82 2.06
CA ASP A 148 -9.74 -2.60 2.75
C ASP A 148 -9.53 -2.59 4.27
N GLU A 149 -10.62 -2.43 5.03
CA GLU A 149 -10.58 -2.33 6.50
C GLU A 149 -10.16 -3.62 7.23
N HIS A 150 -10.18 -4.76 6.55
CA HIS A 150 -9.74 -6.05 7.10
C HIS A 150 -8.24 -6.32 6.86
N ILE A 151 -7.54 -5.39 6.23
CA ILE A 151 -6.11 -5.51 5.91
C ILE A 151 -5.30 -4.52 6.75
N ASP A 152 -4.47 -5.06 7.64
CA ASP A 152 -3.43 -4.28 8.29
C ASP A 152 -2.26 -4.09 7.33
N ALA A 153 -1.80 -2.87 7.17
CA ALA A 153 -0.72 -2.50 6.27
C ALA A 153 0.30 -1.57 6.95
N THR A 154 1.45 -1.40 6.32
CA THR A 154 2.52 -0.52 6.80
C THR A 154 3.02 0.33 5.66
N VAL A 155 3.31 1.60 5.91
CA VAL A 155 4.07 2.42 4.97
C VAL A 155 5.54 2.06 5.09
N HIS A 156 6.16 1.78 3.96
CA HIS A 156 7.59 1.53 3.81
C HIS A 156 8.21 2.57 2.89
N TYR A 157 9.52 2.75 2.96
CA TYR A 157 10.25 3.60 2.04
C TYR A 157 11.55 2.96 1.56
N GLN A 158 12.02 3.46 0.43
CA GLN A 158 13.35 3.26 -0.14
C GLN A 158 14.05 4.60 -0.29
N THR A 159 15.37 4.63 -0.20
CA THR A 159 16.18 5.86 -0.34
C THR A 159 17.14 5.75 -1.51
N GLY A 160 17.19 6.75 -2.37
CA GLY A 160 18.13 6.82 -3.47
C GLY A 160 18.09 5.56 -4.35
N THR A 161 19.22 4.85 -4.45
CA THR A 161 19.36 3.59 -5.21
C THR A 161 19.18 2.32 -4.36
N ASP A 162 18.98 2.47 -3.05
CA ASP A 162 18.74 1.33 -2.18
C ASP A 162 17.33 0.76 -2.44
N VAL A 163 17.27 -0.52 -2.77
CA VAL A 163 16.02 -1.24 -3.02
C VAL A 163 15.42 -1.86 -1.75
N THR A 164 16.10 -1.71 -0.62
CA THR A 164 15.63 -2.21 0.67
C THR A 164 14.39 -1.43 1.12
N LEU A 165 13.34 -2.15 1.51
CA LEU A 165 12.14 -1.54 2.08
C LEU A 165 12.34 -1.37 3.59
N HIS A 166 12.36 -0.12 4.03
CA HIS A 166 12.42 0.25 5.45
C HIS A 166 11.01 0.54 5.94
N GLU A 167 10.60 -0.11 7.03
CA GLU A 167 9.31 0.13 7.66
C GLU A 167 9.29 1.53 8.29
N ALA A 168 8.23 2.29 8.03
CA ALA A 168 8.04 3.63 8.57
C ALA A 168 6.89 3.69 9.57
N LYS A 169 5.66 3.31 9.17
CA LYS A 169 4.47 3.48 10.01
C LYS A 169 3.34 2.54 9.65
N ALA A 170 2.70 1.94 10.65
CA ALA A 170 1.48 1.17 10.47
C ALA A 170 0.30 2.09 10.10
N ILE A 171 -0.57 1.58 9.23
CA ILE A 171 -1.80 2.23 8.79
C ILE A 171 -2.96 1.26 8.81
N SER A 172 -4.18 1.77 8.98
CA SER A 172 -5.42 0.99 8.99
C SER A 172 -6.58 1.84 8.50
N GLY A 173 -7.69 1.19 8.14
CA GLY A 173 -8.87 1.86 7.59
C GLY A 173 -8.81 2.00 6.07
N LYS A 174 -9.91 2.47 5.48
CA LYS A 174 -10.07 2.54 4.01
C LYS A 174 -9.26 3.67 3.37
N GLU A 175 -9.08 4.76 4.09
CA GLU A 175 -8.31 5.94 3.68
C GLU A 175 -7.78 6.69 4.90
N GLY A 176 -6.78 7.51 4.70
CA GLY A 176 -6.22 8.34 5.77
C GLY A 176 -4.96 9.09 5.36
N THR A 177 -4.45 9.85 6.32
CA THR A 177 -3.19 10.56 6.20
C THR A 177 -2.19 10.02 7.21
N VAL A 178 -0.94 9.87 6.78
CA VAL A 178 0.16 9.45 7.63
C VAL A 178 1.32 10.43 7.51
N GLN A 179 1.89 10.80 8.66
CA GLN A 179 3.07 11.66 8.75
C GLN A 179 4.30 10.81 9.04
N ILE A 180 5.37 11.01 8.27
CA ILE A 180 6.67 10.36 8.46
C ILE A 180 7.68 11.45 8.82
N GLU A 181 8.29 11.32 9.98
CA GLU A 181 9.22 12.29 10.56
C GLU A 181 10.66 11.75 10.57
N GLY A 182 11.63 12.64 10.74
CA GLY A 182 13.02 12.29 11.03
C GLY A 182 13.78 11.71 9.84
N LEU A 183 13.29 11.86 8.63
CA LEU A 183 13.99 11.42 7.44
C LEU A 183 15.07 12.42 7.03
N PRO A 184 16.32 11.98 6.77
CA PRO A 184 17.38 12.86 6.27
C PRO A 184 17.09 13.36 4.85
N ALA A 185 17.81 14.38 4.42
CA ALA A 185 17.74 14.88 3.04
C ALA A 185 18.06 13.78 2.03
N GLY A 186 17.26 13.70 0.96
CA GLY A 186 17.40 12.67 -0.07
C GLY A 186 16.15 12.46 -0.90
N ASP A 187 16.26 11.54 -1.85
CA ASP A 187 15.13 11.10 -2.68
C ASP A 187 14.54 9.82 -2.08
N TYR A 188 13.23 9.81 -1.92
CA TYR A 188 12.48 8.73 -1.29
C TYR A 188 11.42 8.18 -2.23
N LYS A 189 11.16 6.87 -2.10
CA LYS A 189 10.00 6.21 -2.69
C LYS A 189 9.23 5.52 -1.58
N PHE A 190 7.99 5.94 -1.38
CA PHE A 190 7.10 5.36 -0.38
C PHE A 190 6.15 4.34 -1.01
N PHE A 191 5.78 3.33 -0.22
CA PHE A 191 4.88 2.25 -0.60
C PHE A 191 3.99 1.89 0.57
N VAL A 192 2.75 1.49 0.29
CA VAL A 192 1.95 0.73 1.25
C VAL A 192 2.27 -0.74 1.05
N CYS A 193 2.57 -1.45 2.13
CA CYS A 193 2.98 -2.85 2.12
C CYS A 193 2.15 -3.70 3.07
N VAL A 194 1.95 -4.97 2.70
CA VAL A 194 1.45 -6.04 3.56
C VAL A 194 2.52 -7.12 3.60
N ASP A 195 2.94 -7.52 4.79
CA ASP A 195 4.03 -8.50 5.01
C ASP A 195 5.30 -8.14 4.20
N GLY A 196 5.63 -6.84 4.09
CA GLY A 196 6.78 -6.33 3.35
C GLY A 196 6.64 -6.36 1.82
N LYS A 197 5.49 -6.80 1.26
CA LYS A 197 5.22 -6.76 -0.18
C LYS A 197 4.37 -5.53 -0.55
N PRO A 198 4.78 -4.69 -1.50
CA PRO A 198 4.04 -3.49 -1.92
C PRO A 198 2.66 -3.82 -2.50
N ILE A 199 1.64 -3.10 -2.03
CA ILE A 199 0.25 -3.12 -2.50
C ILE A 199 -0.19 -1.76 -3.02
N SER A 200 0.75 -0.83 -3.22
CA SER A 200 0.58 0.45 -3.92
C SER A 200 1.66 0.65 -4.97
N GLN A 201 1.46 1.60 -5.87
CA GLN A 201 2.56 2.14 -6.67
C GLN A 201 3.49 2.96 -5.77
N ALA A 202 4.70 3.25 -6.30
CA ALA A 202 5.65 4.12 -5.61
C ALA A 202 5.15 5.57 -5.61
N CYS A 203 5.17 6.20 -4.43
CA CYS A 203 5.01 7.64 -4.28
C CYS A 203 6.41 8.25 -4.07
N SER A 204 6.88 9.06 -5.02
CA SER A 204 8.21 9.67 -4.96
C SER A 204 8.15 11.03 -4.28
N VAL A 205 9.09 11.27 -3.35
CA VAL A 205 9.19 12.51 -2.58
C VAL A 205 10.66 12.87 -2.42
N LYS A 206 10.98 14.16 -2.49
CA LYS A 206 12.31 14.69 -2.19
C LYS A 206 12.31 15.42 -0.87
N ILE A 207 13.31 15.15 -0.02
CA ILE A 207 13.56 15.94 1.19
C ILE A 207 14.79 16.81 0.92
N GLU A 208 14.58 18.14 0.94
CA GLU A 208 15.63 19.11 0.69
C GLU A 208 16.64 19.10 1.84
N GLY A 209 17.91 19.10 1.50
CA GLY A 209 18.97 19.37 2.48
C GLY A 209 18.94 20.83 2.93
N ASN A 210 19.69 21.16 3.98
CA ASN A 210 20.09 22.54 4.18
C ASN A 210 20.99 22.93 3.00
N GLY A 211 20.35 23.21 1.86
CA GLY A 211 21.08 23.93 0.85
C GLY A 211 21.58 25.21 1.49
N THR A 212 22.87 25.45 1.43
CA THR A 212 23.35 26.81 1.39
C THR A 212 22.92 27.42 0.05
N ALA A 213 21.65 27.26 -0.31
CA ALA A 213 21.03 28.19 -1.21
C ALA A 213 21.03 29.48 -0.40
N VAL A 214 21.92 30.38 -0.75
CA VAL A 214 21.69 31.78 -0.54
C VAL A 214 20.41 32.06 -1.35
N SER A 215 19.27 31.71 -0.78
CA SER A 215 17.99 32.27 -1.17
C SER A 215 18.19 33.73 -1.04
N GLY A 216 18.06 34.42 -2.16
CA GLY A 216 18.23 35.84 -2.21
C GLY A 216 17.49 36.44 -1.04
N VAL A 217 18.22 37.00 -0.09
CA VAL A 217 17.72 37.91 0.89
C VAL A 217 17.12 39.03 0.06
N GLU A 218 15.86 38.98 -0.25
CA GLU A 218 15.04 40.17 -0.51
C GLU A 218 14.92 40.94 0.79
N GLY A 219 16.06 41.24 1.37
CA GLY A 219 16.22 42.25 2.37
C GLY A 219 16.29 43.56 1.62
N ASN A 220 15.35 44.43 1.86
CA ASN A 220 15.37 45.84 1.53
C ASN A 220 16.64 46.47 2.09
N ARG A 221 17.81 46.23 1.41
CA ARG A 221 19.05 46.93 1.66
C ARG A 221 19.07 48.13 0.73
N PRO A 222 19.31 49.31 1.26
CA PRO A 222 19.65 50.46 0.40
C PRO A 222 20.83 50.05 -0.48
N ALA A 223 20.73 50.41 -1.74
CA ALA A 223 21.65 50.02 -2.82
C ALA A 223 23.08 50.46 -2.52
N ASP A 224 23.81 49.65 -1.75
CA ASP A 224 25.28 49.65 -1.83
C ASP A 224 25.63 48.80 -3.07
N HIS A 225 25.90 49.47 -4.18
CA HIS A 225 26.29 48.83 -5.44
C HIS A 225 27.69 48.23 -5.28
N VAL A 226 27.79 47.09 -4.61
CA VAL A 226 29.01 46.31 -4.54
C VAL A 226 29.09 45.42 -5.77
N VAL A 227 30.12 45.64 -6.55
CA VAL A 227 30.44 44.86 -7.75
C VAL A 227 31.48 43.83 -7.41
N TYR A 228 31.24 42.59 -7.79
CA TYR A 228 32.19 41.48 -7.57
C TYR A 228 32.80 41.02 -8.88
N ARG A 229 34.05 40.54 -8.83
CA ARG A 229 34.65 39.75 -9.89
C ARG A 229 34.08 38.32 -9.88
N THR A 230 34.29 37.59 -10.95
CA THR A 230 33.83 36.22 -11.08
C THR A 230 34.51 35.24 -10.10
N ASP A 231 35.60 35.63 -9.46
CA ASP A 231 36.30 34.90 -8.39
C ASP A 231 35.74 35.21 -6.99
N GLY A 232 34.68 36.04 -6.91
CA GLY A 232 34.04 36.44 -5.65
C GLY A 232 34.71 37.62 -4.92
N THR A 233 35.79 38.18 -5.45
CA THR A 233 36.43 39.38 -4.86
C THR A 233 35.69 40.66 -5.22
N VAL A 234 35.70 41.67 -4.31
CA VAL A 234 35.06 42.95 -4.57
C VAL A 234 35.88 43.74 -5.60
N ALA A 235 35.23 44.09 -6.71
CA ALA A 235 35.84 44.89 -7.78
C ALA A 235 35.67 46.39 -7.55
N GLY A 236 34.62 46.81 -6.85
CA GLY A 236 34.32 48.21 -6.54
C GLY A 236 32.91 48.43 -6.00
N ARG A 237 32.59 49.72 -5.72
CA ARG A 237 31.24 50.13 -5.26
C ARG A 237 30.54 51.03 -6.27
N SER A 238 31.07 51.15 -7.50
CA SER A 238 30.46 51.92 -8.58
C SER A 238 30.75 51.24 -9.92
N GLU A 239 29.76 51.17 -10.78
CA GLU A 239 29.87 50.59 -12.11
C GLU A 239 30.67 51.43 -13.09
N ASP A 240 30.83 52.74 -12.82
CA ASP A 240 31.41 53.73 -13.74
C ASP A 240 32.96 53.68 -13.80
N ARG A 241 33.59 52.90 -12.93
CA ARG A 241 35.06 52.79 -12.84
C ARG A 241 35.57 51.38 -13.03
N LEU A 242 34.79 50.50 -13.63
CA LEU A 242 35.19 49.12 -13.89
C LEU A 242 35.97 49.05 -15.22
N GLU A 243 37.08 48.34 -15.22
CA GLU A 243 37.79 47.97 -16.43
C GLU A 243 36.95 46.97 -17.24
N HIS A 244 37.30 46.80 -18.55
CA HIS A 244 36.63 45.77 -19.36
C HIS A 244 36.76 44.38 -18.73
N GLY A 245 35.65 43.74 -18.48
CA GLY A 245 35.63 42.41 -17.83
C GLY A 245 34.25 41.92 -17.50
N ILE A 246 34.17 40.70 -16.94
CA ILE A 246 32.93 40.10 -16.48
C ILE A 246 32.80 40.27 -14.97
N TYR A 247 31.68 40.83 -14.54
CA TYR A 247 31.37 41.15 -13.15
C TYR A 247 30.04 40.57 -12.71
N ILE A 248 29.86 40.47 -11.40
CA ILE A 248 28.56 40.09 -10.79
C ILE A 248 28.04 41.37 -10.10
N ILE A 249 26.93 41.88 -10.63
CA ILE A 249 26.22 43.07 -10.14
C ILE A 249 24.79 42.67 -9.78
N ASN A 250 24.41 42.86 -8.53
CA ASN A 250 23.08 42.48 -8.03
C ASN A 250 22.74 41.00 -8.35
N GLY A 251 23.74 40.11 -8.22
CA GLY A 251 23.59 38.68 -8.47
C GLY A 251 23.52 38.30 -9.95
N LYS A 252 23.63 39.24 -10.89
CA LYS A 252 23.64 38.98 -12.34
C LYS A 252 25.03 39.16 -12.93
N LYS A 253 25.38 38.27 -13.88
CA LYS A 253 26.61 38.33 -14.62
C LYS A 253 26.52 39.42 -15.71
N VAL A 254 27.37 40.42 -15.64
CA VAL A 254 27.37 41.58 -16.56
C VAL A 254 28.76 41.69 -17.18
N LEU A 255 28.81 41.92 -18.49
CA LEU A 255 30.02 42.29 -19.25
C LEU A 255 30.10 43.80 -19.32
N LYS A 256 31.25 44.36 -18.90
CA LYS A 256 31.59 45.82 -19.02
C LYS A 256 32.73 46.02 -20.00
#